data_b5ff6821f020ef93ea6a91e81eb2564f
#
_entry.id   b5ff6821f020ef93ea6a91e81eb2564f
#
_cell.length_a   1.000
_cell.length_b   1.000
_cell.length_c   1.000
_cell.angle_alpha   90.00
_cell.angle_beta   90.00
_cell.angle_gamma   90.00
#
_symmetry.space_group_name_H-M   'P 1'
#
loop_
_entity.id
_entity.type
_entity.pdbx_description
1 polymer ?
#
loop_
_entity_poly.entity_id
_entity_poly.type
_entity_poly.pdbx_seq_one_letter_code
_entity_poly.pdbx_strand_id
1 'polypeptide(L)'
;AALHGKEAALLFNSGYMSNWASLSTLASRLPGCVVLSDAANHASMIEGIRHSRAEKRIWKHNDLADLEAHLCALPREQPKIIAFESVYSMDGDIAPIKEICDLADHYGAMTYLDEVHAVGLYGAHGAGIAERDGVMDRITLIEGTLAKAFGVVGGYITGSRALCDFIRSFASGYIFTTALPPAIAAGALASVRHLKHSIQERADQKRKVKEIRRRLDQLAIPHLANDSHIIPVMVGDPIKCK
;
A
#
# COMPACT_ATOMS: atom_id res chain seq x y z
N ALA A 1 5.07 6.21 12.03
CA ALA A 1 4.31 7.46 12.21
C ALA A 1 5.06 8.66 11.61
N ALA A 2 6.19 9.07 12.17
CA ALA A 2 6.89 10.30 11.77
C ALA A 2 7.31 10.39 10.28
N LEU A 3 7.51 9.28 9.57
CA LEU A 3 7.78 9.25 8.14
C LEU A 3 6.55 9.73 7.34
N HIS A 4 5.38 9.31 7.76
CA HIS A 4 4.10 9.59 7.09
C HIS A 4 3.29 10.73 7.72
N GLY A 5 3.87 11.49 8.65
CA GLY A 5 3.14 12.58 9.33
C GLY A 5 1.90 12.14 10.12
N LYS A 6 1.79 10.85 10.50
CA LYS A 6 0.65 10.30 11.22
C LYS A 6 0.92 10.20 12.72
N GLU A 7 -0.16 10.12 13.53
CA GLU A 7 -0.10 10.14 15.00
C GLU A 7 0.55 8.88 15.61
N ALA A 8 0.30 7.72 15.02
CA ALA A 8 0.76 6.44 15.53
C ALA A 8 1.14 5.47 14.41
N ALA A 9 1.87 4.43 14.78
CA ALA A 9 2.18 3.31 13.90
C ALA A 9 2.20 2.00 14.70
N LEU A 10 2.00 0.88 14.02
CA LEU A 10 2.04 -0.46 14.57
C LEU A 10 2.91 -1.35 13.70
N LEU A 11 3.89 -2.05 14.30
CA LEU A 11 4.82 -2.93 13.59
C LEU A 11 4.30 -4.37 13.55
N PHE A 12 4.52 -5.03 12.42
CA PHE A 12 4.20 -6.44 12.17
C PHE A 12 5.42 -7.19 11.66
N ASN A 13 5.40 -8.52 11.73
CA ASN A 13 6.51 -9.37 11.24
C ASN A 13 6.65 -9.36 9.71
N SER A 14 5.63 -8.94 8.97
CA SER A 14 5.69 -8.79 7.50
C SER A 14 4.63 -7.83 7.00
N GLY A 15 4.80 -7.30 5.78
CA GLY A 15 3.77 -6.54 5.09
C GLY A 15 2.52 -7.38 4.77
N TYR A 16 2.70 -8.70 4.56
CA TYR A 16 1.56 -9.60 4.40
C TYR A 16 0.66 -9.59 5.65
N MET A 17 1.28 -9.71 6.85
CA MET A 17 0.53 -9.72 8.11
C MET A 17 -0.06 -8.37 8.47
N SER A 18 0.60 -7.25 8.14
CA SER A 18 0.03 -5.92 8.36
C SER A 18 -1.24 -5.71 7.53
N ASN A 19 -1.25 -6.09 6.26
CA ASN A 19 -2.44 -6.04 5.41
C ASN A 19 -3.53 -6.98 5.91
N TRP A 20 -3.18 -8.26 6.09
CA TRP A 20 -4.14 -9.28 6.50
C TRP A 20 -4.81 -8.96 7.84
N ALA A 21 -4.03 -8.64 8.86
CA ALA A 21 -4.53 -8.39 10.20
C ALA A 21 -5.34 -7.09 10.28
N SER A 22 -4.90 -6.04 9.59
CA SER A 22 -5.57 -4.73 9.65
C SER A 22 -6.89 -4.74 8.90
N LEU A 23 -6.92 -5.20 7.66
CA LEU A 23 -8.15 -5.25 6.84
C LEU A 23 -9.18 -6.21 7.44
N SER A 24 -8.75 -7.40 7.89
CA SER A 24 -9.67 -8.35 8.50
C SER A 24 -10.29 -7.80 9.79
N THR A 25 -9.51 -7.11 10.62
CA THR A 25 -9.98 -6.56 11.89
C THR A 25 -10.89 -5.36 11.67
N LEU A 26 -10.48 -4.40 10.85
CA LEU A 26 -11.28 -3.19 10.60
C LEU A 26 -12.65 -3.56 9.99
N ALA A 27 -12.65 -4.30 8.90
CA ALA A 27 -13.88 -4.59 8.19
C ALA A 27 -14.83 -5.51 8.98
N SER A 28 -14.31 -6.47 9.77
CA SER A 28 -15.16 -7.35 10.59
C SER A 28 -15.74 -6.67 11.82
N ARG A 29 -15.12 -5.60 12.31
CA ARG A 29 -15.54 -4.93 13.56
C ARG A 29 -16.35 -3.67 13.32
N LEU A 30 -16.46 -3.19 12.11
CA LEU A 30 -17.34 -2.09 11.72
C LEU A 30 -18.67 -2.68 11.24
N PRO A 31 -19.78 -2.57 12.02
CA PRO A 31 -21.05 -3.17 11.65
C PRO A 31 -21.55 -2.69 10.28
N GLY A 32 -21.86 -3.62 9.39
CA GLY A 32 -22.33 -3.30 8.04
C GLY A 32 -21.25 -2.73 7.10
N CYS A 33 -19.99 -2.87 7.44
CA CYS A 33 -18.88 -2.37 6.61
C CYS A 33 -18.88 -3.02 5.22
N VAL A 34 -18.66 -2.20 4.19
CA VAL A 34 -18.40 -2.63 2.82
C VAL A 34 -16.96 -2.29 2.46
N VAL A 35 -16.20 -3.26 1.94
CA VAL A 35 -14.85 -3.02 1.44
C VAL A 35 -14.89 -2.93 -0.08
N LEU A 36 -14.51 -1.76 -0.61
CA LEU A 36 -14.31 -1.54 -2.03
C LEU A 36 -12.84 -1.83 -2.34
N SER A 37 -12.58 -2.93 -3.06
CA SER A 37 -11.23 -3.41 -3.35
C SER A 37 -10.89 -3.22 -4.82
N ASP A 38 -9.75 -2.61 -5.13
CA ASP A 38 -9.22 -2.62 -6.47
C ASP A 38 -9.00 -4.05 -6.98
N ALA A 39 -9.31 -4.30 -8.25
CA ALA A 39 -9.21 -5.63 -8.86
C ALA A 39 -7.77 -6.19 -8.89
N ALA A 40 -6.75 -5.31 -8.87
CA ALA A 40 -5.34 -5.67 -8.92
C ALA A 40 -4.65 -5.70 -7.55
N ASN A 41 -5.39 -5.54 -6.46
CA ASN A 41 -4.82 -5.55 -5.10
C ASN A 41 -4.03 -6.83 -4.80
N HIS A 42 -2.97 -6.68 -4.03
CA HIS A 42 -2.11 -7.77 -3.59
C HIS A 42 -2.86 -8.84 -2.79
N ALA A 43 -2.40 -10.09 -2.90
CA ALA A 43 -3.00 -11.26 -2.24
C ALA A 43 -3.20 -11.06 -0.72
N SER A 44 -2.30 -10.37 -0.02
CA SER A 44 -2.44 -10.09 1.42
C SER A 44 -3.66 -9.23 1.74
N MET A 45 -3.97 -8.24 0.88
CA MET A 45 -5.17 -7.41 1.02
C MET A 45 -6.43 -8.23 0.72
N ILE A 46 -6.41 -9.00 -0.37
CA ILE A 46 -7.53 -9.89 -0.77
C ILE A 46 -7.85 -10.87 0.35
N GLU A 47 -6.84 -11.53 0.94
CA GLU A 47 -7.03 -12.49 2.03
C GLU A 47 -7.49 -11.80 3.33
N GLY A 48 -7.00 -10.61 3.64
CA GLY A 48 -7.49 -9.81 4.78
C GLY A 48 -8.97 -9.44 4.62
N ILE A 49 -9.36 -8.97 3.44
CA ILE A 49 -10.75 -8.64 3.11
C ILE A 49 -11.63 -9.90 3.18
N ARG A 50 -11.17 -11.01 2.60
CA ARG A 50 -11.90 -12.29 2.63
C ARG A 50 -12.11 -12.79 4.06
N HIS A 51 -11.08 -12.70 4.90
CA HIS A 51 -11.13 -13.15 6.29
C HIS A 51 -12.06 -12.28 7.16
N SER A 52 -12.25 -11.02 6.82
CA SER A 52 -13.16 -10.12 7.53
C SER A 52 -14.63 -10.57 7.45
N ARG A 53 -15.00 -11.29 6.41
CA ARG A 53 -16.39 -11.67 6.04
C ARG A 53 -17.33 -10.48 5.82
N ALA A 54 -16.80 -9.27 5.73
CA ALA A 54 -17.57 -8.09 5.34
C ALA A 54 -18.01 -8.19 3.88
N GLU A 55 -19.06 -7.46 3.52
CA GLU A 55 -19.42 -7.28 2.11
C GLU A 55 -18.23 -6.69 1.38
N LYS A 56 -17.91 -7.24 0.21
CA LYS A 56 -16.85 -6.71 -0.66
C LYS A 56 -17.39 -6.40 -2.04
N ARG A 57 -16.95 -5.29 -2.59
CA ARG A 57 -17.18 -4.91 -3.98
C ARG A 57 -15.83 -4.72 -4.64
N ILE A 58 -15.62 -5.40 -5.77
CA ILE A 58 -14.37 -5.28 -6.52
C ILE A 58 -14.63 -4.31 -7.65
N TRP A 59 -13.90 -3.19 -7.67
CA TRP A 59 -13.96 -2.23 -8.74
C TRP A 59 -12.81 -2.45 -9.73
N LYS A 60 -13.04 -2.06 -10.99
CA LYS A 60 -12.07 -2.24 -12.07
C LYS A 60 -10.81 -1.44 -11.77
N HIS A 61 -9.67 -2.06 -12.06
CA HIS A 61 -8.35 -1.50 -11.78
C HIS A 61 -8.22 -0.05 -12.26
N ASN A 62 -7.93 0.85 -11.31
CA ASN A 62 -7.77 2.30 -11.51
C ASN A 62 -8.95 3.02 -12.23
N ASP A 63 -10.13 2.40 -12.31
CA ASP A 63 -11.32 2.98 -12.94
C ASP A 63 -12.15 3.75 -11.91
N LEU A 64 -11.96 5.07 -11.87
CA LEU A 64 -12.66 5.96 -10.94
C LEU A 64 -14.17 5.98 -11.15
N ALA A 65 -14.64 5.83 -12.40
CA ALA A 65 -16.07 5.81 -12.69
C ALA A 65 -16.74 4.56 -12.14
N ASP A 66 -16.06 3.40 -12.23
CA ASP A 66 -16.54 2.15 -11.66
C ASP A 66 -16.51 2.20 -10.12
N LEU A 67 -15.46 2.78 -9.51
CA LEU A 67 -15.40 3.02 -8.07
C LEU A 67 -16.55 3.91 -7.59
N GLU A 68 -16.79 5.02 -8.29
CA GLU A 68 -17.87 5.95 -7.96
C GLU A 68 -19.24 5.30 -8.07
N ALA A 69 -19.49 4.49 -9.10
CA ALA A 69 -20.74 3.75 -9.26
C ALA A 69 -21.00 2.82 -8.07
N HIS A 70 -19.97 2.15 -7.55
CA HIS A 70 -20.07 1.34 -6.33
C HIS A 70 -20.36 2.17 -5.09
N LEU A 71 -19.73 3.33 -4.94
CA LEU A 71 -19.93 4.25 -3.82
C LEU A 71 -21.33 4.86 -3.80
N CYS A 72 -21.83 5.32 -4.96
CA CYS A 72 -23.18 5.85 -5.12
C CYS A 72 -24.29 4.88 -4.70
N ALA A 73 -24.06 3.59 -4.86
CA ALA A 73 -25.01 2.54 -4.51
C ALA A 73 -25.08 2.22 -3.00
N LEU A 74 -24.32 2.95 -2.17
CA LEU A 74 -24.22 2.74 -0.72
C LEU A 74 -24.72 3.97 0.04
N PRO A 75 -25.46 3.80 1.13
CA PRO A 75 -25.80 4.93 2.02
C PRO A 75 -24.54 5.64 2.51
N ARG A 76 -24.62 6.96 2.67
CA ARG A 76 -23.47 7.76 3.11
C ARG A 76 -22.97 7.33 4.50
N GLU A 77 -23.89 6.98 5.39
CA GLU A 77 -23.64 6.60 6.79
C GLU A 77 -23.12 5.17 6.93
N GLN A 78 -23.23 4.35 5.87
CA GLN A 78 -22.71 2.98 5.90
C GLN A 78 -21.18 3.01 5.94
N PRO A 79 -20.55 2.32 6.90
CA PRO A 79 -19.09 2.24 6.93
C PRO A 79 -18.52 1.65 5.64
N LYS A 80 -17.55 2.34 5.05
CA LYS A 80 -16.90 1.95 3.79
C LYS A 80 -15.39 2.06 3.92
N ILE A 81 -14.66 1.10 3.34
CA ILE A 81 -13.21 1.14 3.21
C ILE A 81 -12.87 1.00 1.73
N ILE A 82 -12.19 1.99 1.16
CA ILE A 82 -11.59 1.89 -0.17
C ILE A 82 -10.17 1.38 0.02
N ALA A 83 -9.89 0.16 -0.46
CA ALA A 83 -8.60 -0.51 -0.33
C ALA A 83 -7.90 -0.58 -1.70
N PHE A 84 -6.70 -0.02 -1.78
CA PHE A 84 -5.93 0.10 -3.02
C PHE A 84 -4.43 0.22 -2.74
N GLU A 85 -3.59 -0.06 -3.77
CA GLU A 85 -2.14 0.13 -3.73
C GLU A 85 -1.74 1.45 -4.38
N SER A 86 -0.64 2.03 -3.96
CA SER A 86 -0.07 3.22 -4.61
C SER A 86 0.67 2.89 -5.89
N VAL A 87 1.46 1.80 -5.86
CA VAL A 87 2.17 1.24 -7.01
C VAL A 87 1.88 -0.26 -7.05
N TYR A 88 1.24 -0.72 -8.10
CA TYR A 88 0.86 -2.12 -8.25
C TYR A 88 2.02 -2.99 -8.70
N SER A 89 2.17 -4.15 -8.05
CA SER A 89 3.36 -4.98 -8.19
C SER A 89 3.53 -5.63 -9.56
N MET A 90 2.44 -5.96 -10.25
CA MET A 90 2.49 -6.74 -11.49
C MET A 90 2.63 -5.87 -12.74
N ASP A 91 1.97 -4.73 -12.75
CA ASP A 91 1.89 -3.84 -13.92
C ASP A 91 2.75 -2.60 -13.76
N GLY A 92 3.06 -2.24 -12.50
CA GLY A 92 3.80 -1.03 -12.18
C GLY A 92 2.96 0.24 -12.28
N ASP A 93 1.66 0.12 -12.41
CA ASP A 93 0.75 1.25 -12.49
C ASP A 93 0.69 2.02 -11.17
N ILE A 94 0.44 3.31 -11.26
CA ILE A 94 0.28 4.21 -10.11
C ILE A 94 -1.18 4.58 -9.98
N ALA A 95 -1.74 4.39 -8.78
CA ALA A 95 -3.13 4.73 -8.51
C ALA A 95 -3.37 6.26 -8.57
N PRO A 96 -4.54 6.70 -9.02
CA PRO A 96 -4.98 8.10 -8.96
C PRO A 96 -5.41 8.46 -7.52
N ILE A 97 -4.43 8.54 -6.59
CA ILE A 97 -4.67 8.62 -5.14
C ILE A 97 -5.49 9.86 -4.79
N LYS A 98 -5.20 11.00 -5.42
CA LYS A 98 -5.90 12.25 -5.13
C LYS A 98 -7.39 12.14 -5.45
N GLU A 99 -7.72 11.62 -6.62
CA GLU A 99 -9.09 11.44 -7.08
C GLU A 99 -9.83 10.39 -6.23
N ILE A 100 -9.14 9.32 -5.80
CA ILE A 100 -9.71 8.35 -4.85
C ILE A 100 -10.02 9.02 -3.51
N CYS A 101 -9.14 9.90 -3.02
CA CYS A 101 -9.40 10.68 -1.81
C CYS A 101 -10.60 11.63 -2.00
N ASP A 102 -10.75 12.26 -3.18
CA ASP A 102 -11.88 13.14 -3.48
C ASP A 102 -13.21 12.35 -3.40
N LEU A 103 -13.25 11.15 -3.95
CA LEU A 103 -14.39 10.24 -3.82
C LEU A 103 -14.61 9.78 -2.37
N ALA A 104 -13.54 9.42 -1.66
CA ALA A 104 -13.64 9.01 -0.26
C ALA A 104 -14.25 10.09 0.63
N ASP A 105 -13.81 11.34 0.48
CA ASP A 105 -14.33 12.49 1.22
C ASP A 105 -15.80 12.75 0.86
N HIS A 106 -16.14 12.68 -0.43
CA HIS A 106 -17.51 12.91 -0.90
C HIS A 106 -18.50 11.87 -0.37
N TYR A 107 -18.13 10.59 -0.39
CA TYR A 107 -19.00 9.47 0.00
C TYR A 107 -18.83 9.01 1.45
N GLY A 108 -17.96 9.65 2.25
CA GLY A 108 -17.73 9.29 3.64
C GLY A 108 -17.06 7.94 3.82
N ALA A 109 -16.08 7.61 2.97
CA ALA A 109 -15.32 6.37 3.02
C ALA A 109 -13.95 6.56 3.69
N MET A 110 -13.48 5.51 4.38
CA MET A 110 -12.09 5.42 4.85
C MET A 110 -11.20 4.97 3.68
N THR A 111 -9.98 5.50 3.60
CA THR A 111 -8.96 5.06 2.64
C THR A 111 -7.95 4.14 3.32
N TYR A 112 -7.72 2.97 2.75
CA TYR A 112 -6.65 2.04 3.11
C TYR A 112 -5.67 1.96 1.95
N LEU A 113 -4.50 2.57 2.10
CA LEU A 113 -3.48 2.66 1.06
C LEU A 113 -2.29 1.75 1.39
N ASP A 114 -1.99 0.82 0.50
CA ASP A 114 -0.76 0.04 0.53
C ASP A 114 0.35 0.77 -0.26
N GLU A 115 1.38 1.21 0.46
CA GLU A 115 2.57 1.88 -0.09
C GLU A 115 3.80 0.96 -0.17
N VAL A 116 3.61 -0.36 -0.07
CA VAL A 116 4.69 -1.36 0.02
C VAL A 116 5.72 -1.24 -1.11
N HIS A 117 5.28 -0.90 -2.32
CA HIS A 117 6.15 -0.71 -3.47
C HIS A 117 6.66 0.73 -3.64
N ALA A 118 6.28 1.65 -2.78
CA ALA A 118 6.62 3.06 -2.92
C ALA A 118 7.42 3.65 -1.76
N VAL A 119 7.24 3.13 -0.53
CA VAL A 119 8.02 3.58 0.64
C VAL A 119 9.51 3.37 0.44
N GLY A 120 10.30 4.37 0.82
CA GLY A 120 11.74 4.43 0.58
C GLY A 120 12.13 4.89 -0.82
N LEU A 121 11.22 4.92 -1.80
CA LEU A 121 11.50 5.20 -3.21
C LEU A 121 10.90 6.52 -3.72
N TYR A 122 9.73 6.90 -3.25
CA TYR A 122 9.00 8.08 -3.73
C TYR A 122 8.78 9.10 -2.61
N GLY A 123 8.52 10.34 -3.02
CA GLY A 123 8.38 11.47 -2.12
C GLY A 123 9.71 12.10 -1.70
N ALA A 124 9.66 13.27 -1.11
CA ALA A 124 10.83 14.00 -0.67
C ALA A 124 11.61 13.28 0.43
N HIS A 125 10.89 12.62 1.33
CA HIS A 125 11.43 11.89 2.47
C HIS A 125 11.32 10.35 2.32
N GLY A 126 10.88 9.86 1.15
CA GLY A 126 10.68 8.44 0.93
C GLY A 126 9.42 7.88 1.60
N ALA A 127 8.39 8.70 1.82
CA ALA A 127 7.15 8.24 2.42
C ALA A 127 6.15 7.64 1.42
N GLY A 128 6.48 7.65 0.13
CA GLY A 128 5.66 6.99 -0.89
C GLY A 128 5.00 7.95 -1.87
N ILE A 129 4.04 7.43 -2.63
CA ILE A 129 3.30 8.19 -3.65
C ILE A 129 2.39 9.25 -3.01
N ALA A 130 1.74 8.93 -1.89
CA ALA A 130 0.89 9.89 -1.19
C ALA A 130 1.67 11.12 -0.73
N GLU A 131 2.96 10.97 -0.35
CA GLU A 131 3.85 12.10 -0.09
C GLU A 131 4.18 12.87 -1.37
N ARG A 132 4.54 12.15 -2.44
CA ARG A 132 4.86 12.76 -3.74
C ARG A 132 3.73 13.65 -4.24
N ASP A 133 2.49 13.20 -4.07
CA ASP A 133 1.30 13.84 -4.60
C ASP A 133 0.64 14.82 -3.59
N GLY A 134 1.23 14.96 -2.38
CA GLY A 134 0.79 15.92 -1.37
C GLY A 134 -0.58 15.58 -0.74
N VAL A 135 -0.95 14.31 -0.69
CA VAL A 135 -2.27 13.84 -0.20
C VAL A 135 -2.19 12.91 1.00
N MET A 136 -1.01 12.79 1.60
CA MET A 136 -0.74 11.84 2.68
C MET A 136 -1.60 12.07 3.94
N ASP A 137 -1.95 13.30 4.23
CA ASP A 137 -2.83 13.69 5.34
C ASP A 137 -4.28 13.20 5.15
N ARG A 138 -4.73 13.07 3.91
CA ARG A 138 -6.08 12.61 3.54
C ARG A 138 -6.25 11.09 3.64
N ILE A 139 -5.16 10.32 3.69
CA ILE A 139 -5.24 8.85 3.80
C ILE A 139 -5.53 8.46 5.24
N THR A 140 -6.57 7.64 5.44
CA THR A 140 -6.99 7.21 6.78
C THR A 140 -5.97 6.24 7.39
N LEU A 141 -5.53 5.23 6.63
CA LEU A 141 -4.52 4.28 7.05
C LEU A 141 -3.56 4.00 5.89
N ILE A 142 -2.26 4.09 6.17
CA ILE A 142 -1.19 3.70 5.24
C ILE A 142 -0.53 2.44 5.76
N GLU A 143 -0.39 1.46 4.88
CA GLU A 143 0.42 0.26 5.10
C GLU A 143 1.74 0.38 4.34
N GLY A 144 2.80 -0.18 4.90
CA GLY A 144 4.12 -0.22 4.28
C GLY A 144 4.94 -1.42 4.76
N THR A 145 5.99 -1.72 4.01
CA THR A 145 6.90 -2.82 4.35
C THR A 145 8.29 -2.31 4.73
N LEU A 146 8.94 -3.07 5.61
CA LEU A 146 10.36 -2.91 5.92
C LEU A 146 11.25 -3.85 5.09
N ALA A 147 10.63 -4.76 4.32
CA ALA A 147 11.34 -5.85 3.64
C ALA A 147 11.77 -5.54 2.19
N LYS A 148 11.47 -4.35 1.67
CA LYS A 148 11.86 -3.93 0.31
C LYS A 148 12.94 -2.83 0.38
N ALA A 149 12.59 -1.58 0.17
CA ALA A 149 13.57 -0.49 0.15
C ALA A 149 14.34 -0.30 1.46
N PHE A 150 13.72 -0.61 2.59
CA PHE A 150 14.40 -0.52 3.90
C PHE A 150 15.33 -1.70 4.20
N GLY A 151 15.26 -2.80 3.44
CA GLY A 151 16.24 -3.89 3.45
C GLY A 151 16.28 -4.77 4.70
N VAL A 152 15.20 -4.83 5.49
CA VAL A 152 15.09 -5.68 6.67
C VAL A 152 13.82 -6.55 6.60
N VAL A 153 13.32 -7.05 7.73
CA VAL A 153 12.07 -7.82 7.80
C VAL A 153 11.00 -6.99 8.50
N GLY A 154 9.75 -7.16 8.10
CA GLY A 154 8.59 -6.58 8.79
C GLY A 154 7.67 -5.78 7.88
N GLY A 155 6.55 -5.41 8.45
CA GLY A 155 5.58 -4.48 7.89
C GLY A 155 5.09 -3.52 8.95
N TYR A 156 4.31 -2.54 8.57
CA TYR A 156 3.73 -1.60 9.50
C TYR A 156 2.46 -0.97 8.93
N ILE A 157 1.61 -0.52 9.84
CA ILE A 157 0.54 0.41 9.51
C ILE A 157 0.78 1.73 10.22
N THR A 158 0.23 2.81 9.68
CA THR A 158 0.25 4.12 10.30
C THR A 158 -1.04 4.88 10.02
N GLY A 159 -1.53 5.61 11.02
CA GLY A 159 -2.78 6.34 10.98
C GLY A 159 -3.01 7.12 12.27
N SER A 160 -4.28 7.36 12.62
CA SER A 160 -4.62 7.94 13.90
C SER A 160 -4.25 7.01 15.06
N ARG A 161 -4.02 7.57 16.24
CA ARG A 161 -3.74 6.81 17.47
C ARG A 161 -4.87 5.83 17.76
N ALA A 162 -6.11 6.29 17.68
CA ALA A 162 -7.29 5.47 17.94
C ALA A 162 -7.36 4.27 17.01
N LEU A 163 -7.07 4.46 15.71
CA LEU A 163 -7.09 3.37 14.71
C LEU A 163 -5.98 2.35 14.97
N CYS A 164 -4.76 2.81 15.25
CA CYS A 164 -3.65 1.92 15.59
C CYS A 164 -3.92 1.14 16.90
N ASP A 165 -4.47 1.78 17.92
CA ASP A 165 -4.84 1.11 19.18
C ASP A 165 -5.99 0.11 18.99
N PHE A 166 -6.95 0.43 18.14
CA PHE A 166 -8.02 -0.50 17.79
C PHE A 166 -7.46 -1.77 17.14
N ILE A 167 -6.60 -1.64 16.12
CA ILE A 167 -5.98 -2.80 15.48
C ILE A 167 -5.09 -3.57 16.47
N ARG A 168 -4.31 -2.88 17.30
CA ARG A 168 -3.48 -3.51 18.35
C ARG A 168 -4.31 -4.37 19.30
N SER A 169 -5.49 -3.88 19.68
CA SER A 169 -6.35 -4.51 20.70
C SER A 169 -7.20 -5.65 20.16
N PHE A 170 -7.50 -5.67 18.86
CA PHE A 170 -8.48 -6.60 18.29
C PHE A 170 -7.94 -7.50 17.18
N ALA A 171 -6.77 -7.19 16.60
CA ALA A 171 -6.21 -8.00 15.53
C ALA A 171 -5.56 -9.27 16.08
N SER A 172 -6.18 -10.43 15.87
CA SER A 172 -5.63 -11.72 16.30
C SER A 172 -4.26 -11.99 15.69
N GLY A 173 -4.04 -11.62 14.43
CA GLY A 173 -2.75 -11.74 13.75
C GLY A 173 -1.66 -10.80 14.29
N TYR A 174 -2.01 -9.85 15.16
CA TYR A 174 -1.07 -9.04 15.91
C TYR A 174 -0.86 -9.58 17.33
N ILE A 175 -1.96 -9.89 18.04
CA ILE A 175 -1.93 -10.28 19.46
C ILE A 175 -1.23 -11.64 19.65
N PHE A 176 -1.53 -12.62 18.78
CA PHE A 176 -1.10 -14.01 18.92
C PHE A 176 0.12 -14.34 18.04
N THR A 177 0.95 -13.35 17.73
CA THR A 177 2.19 -13.53 16.98
C THR A 177 3.39 -12.97 17.76
N THR A 178 4.60 -13.34 17.33
CA THR A 178 5.82 -12.81 17.93
C THR A 178 6.17 -11.43 17.40
N ALA A 179 6.79 -10.59 18.24
CA ALA A 179 7.33 -9.31 17.83
C ALA A 179 8.58 -9.46 16.95
N LEU A 180 8.94 -8.41 16.21
CA LEU A 180 10.22 -8.33 15.52
C LEU A 180 11.36 -8.41 16.54
N PRO A 181 12.44 -9.17 16.25
CA PRO A 181 13.65 -9.16 17.06
C PRO A 181 14.20 -7.74 17.24
N PRO A 182 14.73 -7.37 18.42
CA PRO A 182 15.25 -6.02 18.68
C PRO A 182 16.32 -5.57 17.68
N ALA A 183 17.18 -6.47 17.21
CA ALA A 183 18.19 -6.17 16.20
C ALA A 183 17.56 -5.75 14.85
N ILE A 184 16.47 -6.41 14.43
CA ILE A 184 15.73 -6.08 13.21
C ILE A 184 15.03 -4.72 13.39
N ALA A 185 14.40 -4.49 14.54
CA ALA A 185 13.75 -3.21 14.82
C ALA A 185 14.76 -2.03 14.82
N ALA A 186 15.94 -2.23 15.38
CA ALA A 186 17.02 -1.25 15.35
C ALA A 186 17.54 -0.98 13.94
N GLY A 187 17.75 -2.04 13.14
CA GLY A 187 18.11 -1.94 11.72
C GLY A 187 17.07 -1.20 10.90
N ALA A 188 15.79 -1.53 11.10
CA ALA A 188 14.67 -0.83 10.46
C ALA A 188 14.65 0.67 10.79
N LEU A 189 14.83 1.00 12.08
CA LEU A 189 14.88 2.41 12.53
C LEU A 189 16.04 3.16 11.88
N ALA A 190 17.23 2.55 11.81
CA ALA A 190 18.40 3.14 11.16
C ALA A 190 18.13 3.38 9.66
N SER A 191 17.59 2.38 8.95
CA SER A 191 17.28 2.45 7.52
C SER A 191 16.23 3.52 7.22
N VAL A 192 15.12 3.55 7.98
CA VAL A 192 14.07 4.57 7.82
C VAL A 192 14.63 5.98 8.06
N ARG A 193 15.44 6.17 9.10
CA ARG A 193 16.08 7.45 9.40
C ARG A 193 17.03 7.87 8.28
N HIS A 194 17.84 6.93 7.76
CA HIS A 194 18.76 7.21 6.66
C HIS A 194 18.00 7.65 5.41
N LEU A 195 17.05 6.83 4.93
CA LEU A 195 16.30 7.12 3.71
C LEU A 195 15.38 8.35 3.83
N LYS A 196 14.94 8.71 5.03
CA LYS A 196 14.20 9.95 5.25
C LYS A 196 15.02 11.21 4.89
N HIS A 197 16.32 11.18 5.08
CA HIS A 197 17.21 12.33 4.87
C HIS A 197 18.07 12.20 3.61
N SER A 198 18.40 10.98 3.19
CA SER A 198 19.17 10.75 1.97
C SER A 198 18.28 10.77 0.73
N ILE A 199 18.76 11.47 -0.30
CA ILE A 199 18.16 11.49 -1.63
C ILE A 199 18.96 10.67 -2.65
N GLN A 200 20.17 10.26 -2.28
CA GLN A 200 21.13 9.65 -3.21
C GLN A 200 20.60 8.31 -3.73
N GLU A 201 20.13 7.45 -2.85
CA GLU A 201 19.62 6.12 -3.22
C GLU A 201 18.43 6.22 -4.17
N ARG A 202 17.51 7.18 -3.91
CA ARG A 202 16.35 7.42 -4.77
C ARG A 202 16.77 7.97 -6.14
N ALA A 203 17.76 8.87 -6.18
CA ALA A 203 18.30 9.41 -7.42
C ALA A 203 19.00 8.32 -8.24
N ASP A 204 19.80 7.48 -7.59
CA ASP A 204 20.50 6.36 -8.23
C ASP A 204 19.52 5.30 -8.76
N GLN A 205 18.49 4.99 -7.99
CA GLN A 205 17.45 4.07 -8.41
C GLN A 205 16.73 4.59 -9.67
N LYS A 206 16.29 5.86 -9.68
CA LYS A 206 15.65 6.48 -10.85
C LYS A 206 16.56 6.44 -12.09
N ARG A 207 17.86 6.74 -11.92
CA ARG A 207 18.85 6.67 -13.00
C ARG A 207 18.99 5.25 -13.55
N LYS A 208 19.05 4.23 -12.67
CA LYS A 208 19.15 2.83 -13.07
C LYS A 208 17.88 2.36 -13.81
N VAL A 209 16.70 2.73 -13.33
CA VAL A 209 15.42 2.42 -14.01
C VAL A 209 15.40 2.98 -15.42
N LYS A 210 15.76 4.27 -15.58
CA LYS A 210 15.84 4.92 -16.90
C LYS A 210 16.82 4.21 -17.83
N GLU A 211 17.99 3.83 -17.32
CA GLU A 211 19.00 3.13 -18.12
C GLU A 211 18.57 1.73 -18.52
N ILE A 212 17.90 0.96 -17.62
CA ILE A 212 17.38 -0.37 -17.94
C ILE A 212 16.30 -0.26 -19.02
N ARG A 213 15.33 0.65 -18.90
CA ARG A 213 14.32 0.87 -19.95
C ARG A 213 14.94 1.18 -21.30
N ARG A 214 15.89 2.12 -21.33
CA ARG A 214 16.62 2.48 -22.57
C ARG A 214 17.30 1.27 -23.20
N ARG A 215 17.90 0.37 -22.41
CA ARG A 215 18.53 -0.85 -22.92
C ARG A 215 17.51 -1.87 -23.45
N LEU A 216 16.38 -2.04 -22.77
CA LEU A 216 15.30 -2.92 -23.24
C LEU A 216 14.76 -2.42 -24.59
N ASP A 217 14.52 -1.11 -24.71
CA ASP A 217 14.10 -0.49 -25.98
C ASP A 217 15.11 -0.73 -27.11
N GLN A 218 16.39 -0.51 -26.84
CA GLN A 218 17.47 -0.74 -27.82
C GLN A 218 17.57 -2.19 -28.29
N LEU A 219 17.25 -3.13 -27.39
CA LEU A 219 17.27 -4.56 -27.68
C LEU A 219 15.92 -5.08 -28.20
N ALA A 220 14.94 -4.20 -28.40
CA ALA A 220 13.56 -4.54 -28.78
C ALA A 220 12.93 -5.61 -27.86
N ILE A 221 13.25 -5.58 -26.55
CA ILE A 221 12.66 -6.48 -25.57
C ILE A 221 11.33 -5.86 -25.10
N PRO A 222 10.19 -6.55 -25.32
CA PRO A 222 8.88 -6.01 -24.96
C PRO A 222 8.72 -5.90 -23.43
N HIS A 223 8.30 -4.74 -22.97
CA HIS A 223 7.98 -4.47 -21.56
C HIS A 223 6.76 -3.55 -21.47
N LEU A 224 6.03 -3.63 -20.35
CA LEU A 224 4.88 -2.76 -20.14
C LEU A 224 5.35 -1.34 -19.84
N ALA A 225 4.74 -0.38 -20.51
CA ALA A 225 4.94 1.03 -20.23
C ALA A 225 4.19 1.43 -18.95
N ASN A 226 4.89 2.06 -18.03
CA ASN A 226 4.33 2.67 -16.82
C ASN A 226 5.28 3.76 -16.29
N ASP A 227 4.82 4.54 -15.30
CA ASP A 227 5.57 5.66 -14.72
C ASP A 227 6.35 5.29 -13.44
N SER A 228 6.30 4.01 -13.02
CA SER A 228 6.97 3.57 -11.80
C SER A 228 8.35 2.97 -12.06
N HIS A 229 9.02 2.52 -11.01
CA HIS A 229 10.31 1.83 -11.08
C HIS A 229 10.18 0.35 -11.48
N ILE A 230 8.97 -0.19 -11.53
CA ILE A 230 8.68 -1.57 -11.91
C ILE A 230 8.74 -1.67 -13.44
N ILE A 231 9.46 -2.65 -13.95
CA ILE A 231 9.64 -2.87 -15.38
C ILE A 231 9.20 -4.30 -15.72
N PRO A 232 7.92 -4.53 -16.01
CA PRO A 232 7.43 -5.87 -16.35
C PRO A 232 7.86 -6.23 -17.76
N VAL A 233 8.70 -7.27 -17.90
CA VAL A 233 9.10 -7.85 -19.19
C VAL A 233 8.15 -8.98 -19.53
N MET A 234 7.48 -8.87 -20.68
CA MET A 234 6.43 -9.81 -21.10
C MET A 234 7.04 -10.96 -21.92
N VAL A 235 7.13 -12.14 -21.35
CA VAL A 235 7.58 -13.35 -22.03
C VAL A 235 6.41 -14.10 -22.67
N GLY A 236 5.23 -14.06 -22.06
CA GLY A 236 3.99 -14.64 -22.58
C GLY A 236 3.93 -16.18 -22.54
N ASP A 237 4.97 -16.84 -22.03
CA ASP A 237 5.09 -18.29 -21.94
C ASP A 237 5.65 -18.69 -20.57
N PRO A 238 4.88 -19.38 -19.70
CA PRO A 238 5.34 -19.70 -18.35
C PRO A 238 6.51 -20.70 -18.31
N ILE A 239 6.70 -21.48 -19.38
CA ILE A 239 7.83 -22.42 -19.48
C ILE A 239 9.13 -21.65 -19.79
N LYS A 240 9.05 -20.63 -20.64
CA LYS A 240 10.20 -19.78 -20.98
C LYS A 240 10.55 -18.78 -19.87
N CYS A 241 9.63 -18.51 -18.94
CA CYS A 241 9.89 -17.67 -17.78
C CYS A 241 10.73 -18.35 -16.68
N LYS A 242 10.92 -19.68 -16.75
CA LYS A 242 11.76 -20.43 -15.81
C LYS A 242 13.21 -20.47 -16.29
#